data_54aea7a5252e2d19390cc00b82359c30
#
_entry.id   54aea7a5252e2d19390cc00b82359c30
#
_cell.length_a   1.000
_cell.length_b   1.000
_cell.length_c   1.000
_cell.angle_alpha   90.00
_cell.angle_beta   90.00
_cell.angle_gamma   90.00
#
_symmetry.space_group_name_H-M   'P 1'
#
loop_
_entity.id
_entity.type
_entity.pdbx_description
1 polymer ?
#
loop_
_entity_poly.entity_id
_entity_poly.type
_entity_poly.pdbx_seq_one_letter_code
_entity_poly.pdbx_strand_id
1 'polypeptide(L)'
;MKAVKTAITASPTVSPQEEVWNQFRQGSRDAFALIYQEHADHLYHYGCHFCGDVEMVRDAMQELFHDLWQTREHLADQIQHIRYYLLSSLRRRLLRTLEKNRRLLTSTVDIPGDFELIPSKEHLIIQDESQQEQLQQLYAALNALPRRQREAIYLRFFHELSYQEIAGMMSMKVDSVYNIISKAIGMLKKMLPPALMVLLLYRAR
;
A
#
# COMPACT_ATOMS: atom_id res chain seq x y z
N MET A 1 34.58 46.35 -19.24
CA MET A 1 34.11 45.68 -18.02
C MET A 1 33.11 44.62 -18.44
N LYS A 2 33.49 43.37 -18.50
CA LYS A 2 32.57 42.24 -18.81
C LYS A 2 32.11 41.61 -17.49
N ALA A 3 30.80 41.65 -17.24
CA ALA A 3 30.21 40.99 -16.08
C ALA A 3 30.15 39.51 -16.30
N VAL A 4 30.85 38.73 -15.45
CA VAL A 4 30.79 37.27 -15.40
C VAL A 4 29.50 36.91 -14.65
N LYS A 5 28.55 36.35 -15.40
CA LYS A 5 27.31 35.78 -14.85
C LYS A 5 27.65 34.40 -14.28
N THR A 6 27.86 34.31 -12.97
CA THR A 6 28.01 33.05 -12.24
C THR A 6 26.65 32.34 -12.24
N ALA A 7 26.50 31.33 -13.07
CA ALA A 7 25.37 30.42 -13.02
C ALA A 7 25.52 29.55 -11.76
N ILE A 8 24.67 29.79 -10.78
CA ILE A 8 24.49 28.90 -9.62
C ILE A 8 23.73 27.69 -10.15
N THR A 9 24.45 26.60 -10.45
CA THR A 9 23.87 25.28 -10.67
C THR A 9 23.33 24.77 -9.34
N ALA A 10 22.03 24.91 -9.13
CA ALA A 10 21.34 24.21 -8.04
C ALA A 10 21.49 22.71 -8.27
N SER A 11 22.24 22.03 -7.43
CA SER A 11 22.28 20.58 -7.39
C SER A 11 20.87 20.08 -7.10
N PRO A 12 20.37 19.03 -7.79
CA PRO A 12 19.06 18.47 -7.47
C PRO A 12 19.08 17.98 -6.02
N THR A 13 18.25 18.56 -5.19
CA THR A 13 18.06 18.10 -3.80
C THR A 13 17.46 16.71 -3.84
N VAL A 14 18.28 15.71 -3.59
CA VAL A 14 17.87 14.30 -3.44
C VAL A 14 16.85 14.24 -2.31
N SER A 15 15.70 13.60 -2.53
CA SER A 15 14.70 13.46 -1.48
C SER A 15 15.23 12.57 -0.32
N PRO A 16 14.77 12.77 0.93
CA PRO A 16 15.20 11.93 2.05
C PRO A 16 14.99 10.43 1.80
N GLN A 17 13.93 10.05 1.09
CA GLN A 17 13.66 8.67 0.72
C GLN A 17 14.65 8.12 -0.32
N GLU A 18 15.04 8.93 -1.29
CA GLU A 18 16.06 8.56 -2.28
C GLU A 18 17.43 8.38 -1.62
N GLU A 19 17.76 9.19 -0.63
CA GLU A 19 19.01 9.06 0.12
C GLU A 19 19.06 7.76 0.91
N VAL A 20 17.99 7.43 1.66
CA VAL A 20 17.87 6.16 2.41
C VAL A 20 17.94 4.97 1.45
N TRP A 21 17.28 5.04 0.29
CA TRP A 21 17.32 3.99 -0.71
C TRP A 21 18.73 3.77 -1.28
N ASN A 22 19.45 4.84 -1.60
CA ASN A 22 20.81 4.77 -2.10
C ASN A 22 21.79 4.19 -1.07
N GLN A 23 21.69 4.60 0.19
CA GLN A 23 22.49 4.04 1.29
C GLN A 23 22.19 2.55 1.49
N PHE A 24 20.93 2.15 1.42
CA PHE A 24 20.52 0.75 1.49
C PHE A 24 21.14 -0.08 0.36
N ARG A 25 21.09 0.39 -0.89
CA ARG A 25 21.70 -0.29 -2.05
C ARG A 25 23.21 -0.45 -1.89
N GLN A 26 23.88 0.50 -1.24
CA GLN A 26 25.30 0.44 -0.91
C GLN A 26 25.61 -0.49 0.27
N GLY A 27 24.62 -1.15 0.86
CA GLY A 27 24.80 -2.13 1.93
C GLY A 27 24.68 -1.57 3.35
N SER A 28 24.14 -0.35 3.54
CA SER A 28 23.87 0.19 4.86
C SER A 28 22.78 -0.61 5.58
N ARG A 29 23.15 -1.22 6.71
CA ARG A 29 22.19 -1.94 7.59
C ARG A 29 21.24 -0.97 8.28
N ASP A 30 21.70 0.23 8.60
CA ASP A 30 20.86 1.24 9.25
C ASP A 30 19.78 1.74 8.30
N ALA A 31 20.12 1.99 7.02
CA ALA A 31 19.15 2.33 6.00
C ALA A 31 18.12 1.21 5.76
N PHE A 32 18.55 -0.06 5.79
CA PHE A 32 17.65 -1.20 5.73
C PHE A 32 16.71 -1.27 6.93
N ALA A 33 17.24 -1.04 8.14
CA ALA A 33 16.44 -1.01 9.36
C ALA A 33 15.39 0.11 9.32
N LEU A 34 15.73 1.29 8.82
CA LEU A 34 14.80 2.40 8.62
C LEU A 34 13.68 2.02 7.63
N ILE A 35 14.02 1.43 6.49
CA ILE A 35 13.03 0.95 5.51
C ILE A 35 12.09 -0.07 6.15
N TYR A 36 12.64 -1.01 6.92
CA TYR A 36 11.84 -2.01 7.62
C TYR A 36 10.89 -1.37 8.64
N GLN A 37 11.40 -0.53 9.52
CA GLN A 37 10.63 0.13 10.58
C GLN A 37 9.50 1.01 10.02
N GLU A 38 9.77 1.73 8.92
CA GLU A 38 8.77 2.61 8.32
C GLU A 38 7.66 1.85 7.58
N HIS A 39 7.98 0.68 7.03
CA HIS A 39 7.05 0.04 6.08
C HIS A 39 6.49 -1.30 6.54
N ALA A 40 7.09 -2.00 7.53
CA ALA A 40 6.69 -3.36 7.88
C ALA A 40 5.23 -3.46 8.32
N ASP A 41 4.76 -2.56 9.19
CA ASP A 41 3.38 -2.56 9.68
C ASP A 41 2.37 -2.32 8.55
N HIS A 42 2.67 -1.37 7.66
CA HIS A 42 1.84 -1.09 6.49
C HIS A 42 1.72 -2.29 5.54
N LEU A 43 2.84 -2.99 5.33
CA LEU A 43 2.88 -4.22 4.51
C LEU A 43 2.11 -5.35 5.16
N TYR A 44 2.28 -5.55 6.46
CA TYR A 44 1.57 -6.57 7.22
C TYR A 44 0.06 -6.38 7.16
N HIS A 45 -0.41 -5.18 7.46
CA HIS A 45 -1.84 -4.87 7.40
C HIS A 45 -2.41 -5.04 5.98
N TYR A 46 -1.70 -4.55 4.96
CA TYR A 46 -2.12 -4.79 3.56
C TYR A 46 -2.21 -6.29 3.25
N GLY A 47 -1.21 -7.07 3.64
CA GLY A 47 -1.18 -8.52 3.41
C GLY A 47 -2.35 -9.24 4.09
N CYS A 48 -2.63 -8.91 5.36
CA CYS A 48 -3.75 -9.47 6.11
C CYS A 48 -5.11 -9.13 5.47
N HIS A 49 -5.28 -7.90 4.99
CA HIS A 49 -6.48 -7.52 4.23
C HIS A 49 -6.57 -8.24 2.88
N PHE A 50 -5.42 -8.55 2.26
CA PHE A 50 -5.37 -9.13 0.93
C PHE A 50 -5.75 -10.61 0.89
N CYS A 51 -5.32 -11.42 1.86
CA CYS A 51 -5.53 -12.87 1.85
C CYS A 51 -6.09 -13.47 3.15
N GLY A 52 -6.15 -12.73 4.25
CA GLY A 52 -6.69 -13.19 5.53
C GLY A 52 -5.83 -14.24 6.25
N ASP A 53 -4.80 -14.78 5.61
CA ASP A 53 -3.89 -15.81 6.17
C ASP A 53 -2.63 -15.13 6.73
N VAL A 54 -2.58 -15.02 8.07
CA VAL A 54 -1.51 -14.33 8.79
C VAL A 54 -0.15 -14.99 8.59
N GLU A 55 -0.10 -16.32 8.58
CA GLU A 55 1.16 -17.06 8.42
C GLU A 55 1.71 -16.88 7.00
N MET A 56 0.84 -17.00 5.99
CA MET A 56 1.22 -16.70 4.61
C MET A 56 1.75 -15.26 4.43
N VAL A 57 1.16 -14.29 5.13
CA VAL A 57 1.62 -12.89 5.08
C VAL A 57 3.00 -12.76 5.71
N ARG A 58 3.23 -13.37 6.88
CA ARG A 58 4.54 -13.35 7.57
C ARG A 58 5.63 -13.97 6.71
N ASP A 59 5.38 -15.13 6.14
CA ASP A 59 6.33 -15.82 5.26
C ASP A 59 6.64 -14.95 4.02
N ALA A 60 5.62 -14.40 3.36
CA ALA A 60 5.79 -13.53 2.21
C ALA A 60 6.57 -12.24 2.54
N MET A 61 6.40 -11.69 3.74
CA MET A 61 7.16 -10.52 4.22
C MET A 61 8.61 -10.90 4.53
N GLN A 62 8.85 -12.02 5.18
CA GLN A 62 10.20 -12.51 5.46
C GLN A 62 10.98 -12.72 4.16
N GLU A 63 10.38 -13.42 3.18
CA GLU A 63 10.97 -13.60 1.85
C GLU A 63 11.20 -12.26 1.14
N LEU A 64 10.25 -11.32 1.24
CA LEU A 64 10.37 -9.99 0.63
C LEU A 64 11.61 -9.26 1.14
N PHE A 65 11.79 -9.14 2.46
CA PHE A 65 12.89 -8.40 3.04
C PHE A 65 14.23 -9.16 2.90
N HIS A 66 14.20 -10.49 2.93
CA HIS A 66 15.38 -11.30 2.63
C HIS A 66 15.86 -11.06 1.19
N ASP A 67 14.98 -11.17 0.20
CA ASP A 67 15.35 -10.96 -1.20
C ASP A 67 15.74 -9.51 -1.46
N LEU A 68 15.04 -8.55 -0.83
CA LEU A 68 15.38 -7.13 -0.91
C LEU A 68 16.84 -6.89 -0.48
N TRP A 69 17.28 -7.50 0.63
CA TRP A 69 18.66 -7.42 1.08
C TRP A 69 19.64 -8.12 0.15
N GLN A 70 19.31 -9.31 -0.32
CA GLN A 70 20.19 -10.11 -1.18
C GLN A 70 20.40 -9.46 -2.56
N THR A 71 19.35 -8.83 -3.10
CA THR A 71 19.39 -8.25 -4.45
C THR A 71 19.66 -6.73 -4.47
N ARG A 72 19.93 -6.11 -3.31
CA ARG A 72 20.04 -4.66 -3.15
C ARG A 72 20.91 -3.94 -4.20
N GLU A 73 22.03 -4.54 -4.57
CA GLU A 73 22.99 -3.97 -5.51
C GLU A 73 22.47 -3.95 -6.97
N HIS A 74 21.50 -4.81 -7.27
CA HIS A 74 20.88 -4.94 -8.60
C HIS A 74 19.55 -4.17 -8.72
N LEU A 75 19.10 -3.52 -7.64
CA LEU A 75 17.89 -2.73 -7.66
C LEU A 75 18.10 -1.43 -8.44
N ALA A 76 17.01 -0.90 -9.00
CA ALA A 76 17.05 0.36 -9.73
C ALA A 76 17.59 1.50 -8.84
N ASP A 77 18.41 2.36 -9.41
CA ASP A 77 19.02 3.52 -8.73
C ASP A 77 17.96 4.50 -8.24
N GLN A 78 16.94 4.69 -9.06
CA GLN A 78 15.83 5.57 -8.75
C GLN A 78 14.55 4.77 -8.62
N ILE A 79 13.90 4.89 -7.47
CA ILE A 79 12.53 4.43 -7.27
C ILE A 79 11.66 5.63 -6.94
N GLN A 80 10.47 5.70 -7.52
CA GLN A 80 9.57 6.81 -7.24
C GLN A 80 9.15 6.83 -5.78
N HIS A 81 8.75 5.67 -5.24
CA HIS A 81 8.39 5.53 -3.84
C HIS A 81 8.73 4.12 -3.33
N ILE A 82 9.46 4.04 -2.20
CA ILE A 82 9.82 2.78 -1.53
C ILE A 82 8.55 1.99 -1.19
N ARG A 83 7.53 2.67 -0.63
CA ARG A 83 6.25 2.08 -0.25
C ARG A 83 5.57 1.36 -1.41
N TYR A 84 5.47 2.01 -2.58
CA TYR A 84 4.89 1.39 -3.78
C TYR A 84 5.65 0.14 -4.22
N TYR A 85 6.98 0.22 -4.24
CA TYR A 85 7.84 -0.92 -4.60
C TYR A 85 7.60 -2.12 -3.69
N LEU A 86 7.59 -1.90 -2.37
CA LEU A 86 7.41 -2.95 -1.38
C LEU A 86 6.00 -3.55 -1.44
N LEU A 87 4.94 -2.73 -1.48
CA LEU A 87 3.55 -3.19 -1.61
C LEU A 87 3.34 -4.01 -2.89
N SER A 88 3.88 -3.53 -4.02
CA SER A 88 3.79 -4.24 -5.30
C SER A 88 4.51 -5.57 -5.27
N SER A 89 5.66 -5.63 -4.59
CA SER A 89 6.45 -6.85 -4.45
C SER A 89 5.76 -7.86 -3.51
N LEU A 90 5.19 -7.41 -2.39
CA LEU A 90 4.42 -8.26 -1.48
C LEU A 90 3.17 -8.82 -2.19
N ARG A 91 2.38 -7.97 -2.86
CA ARG A 91 1.19 -8.40 -3.59
C ARG A 91 1.51 -9.49 -4.62
N ARG A 92 2.58 -9.33 -5.39
CA ARG A 92 3.01 -10.34 -6.37
C ARG A 92 3.37 -11.67 -5.73
N ARG A 93 4.01 -11.66 -4.55
CA ARG A 93 4.35 -12.89 -3.78
C ARG A 93 3.08 -13.57 -3.30
N LEU A 94 2.20 -12.84 -2.63
CA LEU A 94 0.92 -13.37 -2.14
C LEU A 94 0.09 -13.97 -3.27
N LEU A 95 -0.03 -13.29 -4.42
CA LEU A 95 -0.73 -13.84 -5.60
C LEU A 95 -0.12 -15.15 -6.08
N ARG A 96 1.22 -15.24 -6.20
CA ARG A 96 1.90 -16.47 -6.62
C ARG A 96 1.65 -17.62 -5.66
N THR A 97 1.71 -17.36 -4.36
CA THR A 97 1.45 -18.36 -3.32
C THR A 97 0.00 -18.84 -3.36
N LEU A 98 -0.96 -17.93 -3.48
CA LEU A 98 -2.38 -18.25 -3.62
C LEU A 98 -2.66 -19.08 -4.88
N GLU A 99 -2.06 -18.72 -6.01
CA GLU A 99 -2.20 -19.48 -7.26
C GLU A 99 -1.59 -20.90 -7.15
N LYS A 100 -0.42 -21.01 -6.50
CA LYS A 100 0.22 -22.32 -6.24
C LYS A 100 -0.66 -23.18 -5.38
N ASN A 101 -1.16 -22.65 -4.27
CA ASN A 101 -2.05 -23.39 -3.34
C ASN A 101 -3.35 -23.82 -4.04
N ARG A 102 -3.93 -22.96 -4.88
CA ARG A 102 -5.12 -23.33 -5.67
C ARG A 102 -4.87 -24.51 -6.61
N ARG A 103 -3.72 -24.53 -7.29
CA ARG A 103 -3.37 -25.64 -8.21
C ARG A 103 -3.19 -26.97 -7.47
N LEU A 104 -2.70 -26.92 -6.23
CA LEU A 104 -2.48 -28.12 -5.41
C LEU A 104 -3.80 -28.69 -4.85
N LEU A 105 -4.77 -27.82 -4.55
CA LEU A 105 -6.03 -28.20 -3.89
C LEU A 105 -7.14 -28.65 -4.85
N THR A 106 -6.90 -28.70 -6.17
CA THR A 106 -7.88 -29.12 -7.22
C THR A 106 -9.29 -28.52 -7.07
N SER A 107 -9.43 -27.40 -6.37
CA SER A 107 -10.72 -26.77 -6.08
C SER A 107 -10.94 -25.55 -6.97
N THR A 108 -12.13 -25.41 -7.49
CA THR A 108 -12.69 -24.25 -8.18
C THR A 108 -12.96 -23.10 -7.20
N VAL A 109 -12.04 -22.87 -6.26
CA VAL A 109 -12.17 -21.76 -5.30
C VAL A 109 -11.71 -20.50 -6.01
N ASP A 110 -12.59 -19.52 -6.13
CA ASP A 110 -12.24 -18.14 -6.43
C ASP A 110 -11.06 -17.72 -5.58
N ILE A 111 -10.25 -16.76 -6.05
CA ILE A 111 -9.05 -16.31 -5.34
C ILE A 111 -9.35 -16.24 -3.85
N PRO A 112 -8.72 -17.11 -3.00
CA PRO A 112 -9.02 -17.14 -1.58
C PRO A 112 -8.62 -15.78 -0.96
N GLY A 113 -9.55 -15.16 -0.28
CA GLY A 113 -9.37 -13.89 0.39
C GLY A 113 -10.21 -12.80 -0.26
N ASP A 114 -11.38 -12.59 0.31
CA ASP A 114 -12.10 -11.34 0.13
C ASP A 114 -11.21 -10.27 0.78
N PHE A 115 -10.75 -9.29 0.00
CA PHE A 115 -9.94 -8.17 0.53
C PHE A 115 -10.74 -7.49 1.64
N GLU A 116 -10.59 -7.95 2.87
CA GLU A 116 -11.41 -7.52 4.00
C GLU A 116 -10.66 -6.48 4.83
N LEU A 117 -11.30 -5.35 5.08
CA LEU A 117 -10.73 -4.30 5.92
C LEU A 117 -11.12 -4.57 7.37
N ILE A 118 -10.11 -4.87 8.19
CA ILE A 118 -10.25 -5.10 9.62
C ILE A 118 -9.63 -3.90 10.35
N PRO A 119 -10.32 -3.28 11.32
CA PRO A 119 -9.72 -2.23 12.15
C PRO A 119 -8.47 -2.75 12.84
N SER A 120 -7.40 -1.97 12.85
CA SER A 120 -6.21 -2.32 13.63
C SER A 120 -6.55 -2.32 15.13
N LYS A 121 -5.83 -3.11 15.93
CA LYS A 121 -6.05 -3.18 17.38
C LYS A 121 -5.92 -1.81 18.05
N GLU A 122 -5.08 -0.94 17.52
CA GLU A 122 -4.91 0.43 18.01
C GLU A 122 -6.18 1.28 17.82
N HIS A 123 -6.92 1.06 16.73
CA HIS A 123 -8.22 1.72 16.51
C HIS A 123 -9.35 1.14 17.39
N LEU A 124 -9.17 -0.03 17.99
CA LEU A 124 -10.13 -0.64 18.90
C LEU A 124 -9.98 -0.13 20.37
N ILE A 125 -8.88 0.56 20.69
CA ILE A 125 -8.59 1.13 22.02
C ILE A 125 -9.22 2.53 22.19
N ILE A 126 -10.06 2.96 21.26
CA ILE A 126 -10.78 4.24 21.37
C ILE A 126 -11.78 4.12 22.51
N GLN A 127 -11.59 4.92 23.59
CA GLN A 127 -12.47 4.93 24.78
C GLN A 127 -13.80 5.64 24.54
N ASP A 128 -13.98 6.31 23.39
CA ASP A 128 -15.20 7.03 23.05
C ASP A 128 -16.12 6.15 22.19
N GLU A 129 -17.26 5.75 22.75
CA GLU A 129 -18.28 4.93 22.08
C GLU A 129 -18.73 5.55 20.74
N SER A 130 -18.87 6.87 20.68
CA SER A 130 -19.27 7.58 19.45
C SER A 130 -18.23 7.43 18.32
N GLN A 131 -16.95 7.50 18.65
CA GLN A 131 -15.87 7.29 17.67
C GLN A 131 -15.78 5.82 17.25
N GLN A 132 -16.04 4.89 18.15
CA GLN A 132 -16.06 3.47 17.86
C GLN A 132 -17.20 3.10 16.90
N GLU A 133 -18.41 3.64 17.11
CA GLU A 133 -19.55 3.46 16.19
C GLU A 133 -19.27 4.03 14.80
N GLN A 134 -18.68 5.22 14.73
CA GLN A 134 -18.29 5.85 13.46
C GLN A 134 -17.26 5.00 12.71
N LEU A 135 -16.29 4.44 13.42
CA LEU A 135 -15.28 3.55 12.84
C LEU A 135 -15.91 2.26 12.31
N GLN A 136 -16.80 1.64 13.08
CA GLN A 136 -17.53 0.45 12.64
C GLN A 136 -18.37 0.72 11.38
N GLN A 137 -19.10 1.85 11.34
CA GLN A 137 -19.87 2.26 10.17
C GLN A 137 -18.96 2.45 8.93
N LEU A 138 -17.79 3.07 9.11
CA LEU A 138 -16.83 3.25 8.03
C LEU A 138 -16.33 1.90 7.48
N TYR A 139 -15.89 0.99 8.34
CA TYR A 139 -15.40 -0.32 7.92
C TYR A 139 -16.51 -1.19 7.31
N ALA A 140 -17.73 -1.14 7.85
CA ALA A 140 -18.88 -1.81 7.25
C ALA A 140 -19.18 -1.32 5.84
N ALA A 141 -19.17 0.00 5.62
CA ALA A 141 -19.37 0.60 4.30
C ALA A 141 -18.25 0.25 3.31
N LEU A 142 -16.99 0.27 3.77
CA LEU A 142 -15.85 -0.13 2.96
C LEU A 142 -15.93 -1.62 2.59
N ASN A 143 -16.32 -2.49 3.52
CA ASN A 143 -16.46 -3.93 3.29
C ASN A 143 -17.68 -4.28 2.41
N ALA A 144 -18.68 -3.40 2.28
CA ALA A 144 -19.78 -3.56 1.33
C ALA A 144 -19.38 -3.24 -0.13
N LEU A 145 -18.21 -2.64 -0.37
CA LEU A 145 -17.71 -2.43 -1.74
C LEU A 145 -17.28 -3.75 -2.39
N PRO A 146 -17.43 -3.91 -3.72
CA PRO A 146 -16.80 -5.00 -4.45
C PRO A 146 -15.27 -5.03 -4.19
N ARG A 147 -14.68 -6.22 -4.11
CA ARG A 147 -13.27 -6.45 -3.76
C ARG A 147 -12.28 -5.49 -4.42
N ARG A 148 -12.35 -5.35 -5.77
CA ARG A 148 -11.43 -4.46 -6.51
C ARG A 148 -11.61 -2.99 -6.17
N GLN A 149 -12.84 -2.56 -5.88
CA GLN A 149 -13.11 -1.19 -5.47
C GLN A 149 -12.57 -0.94 -4.07
N ARG A 150 -12.73 -1.88 -3.16
CA ARG A 150 -12.23 -1.85 -1.79
C ARG A 150 -10.71 -1.78 -1.75
N GLU A 151 -10.02 -2.65 -2.49
CA GLU A 151 -8.56 -2.62 -2.63
C GLU A 151 -8.07 -1.28 -3.21
N ALA A 152 -8.70 -0.77 -4.27
CA ALA A 152 -8.30 0.50 -4.87
C ALA A 152 -8.51 1.70 -3.93
N ILE A 153 -9.62 1.74 -3.17
CA ILE A 153 -9.86 2.74 -2.12
C ILE A 153 -8.79 2.64 -1.03
N TYR A 154 -8.49 1.43 -0.56
CA TYR A 154 -7.48 1.22 0.47
C TYR A 154 -6.10 1.71 0.02
N LEU A 155 -5.66 1.33 -1.18
CA LEU A 155 -4.39 1.78 -1.74
C LEU A 155 -4.34 3.30 -1.92
N ARG A 156 -5.45 3.92 -2.34
CA ARG A 156 -5.52 5.37 -2.56
C ARG A 156 -5.51 6.17 -1.27
N PHE A 157 -6.35 5.78 -0.29
CA PHE A 157 -6.64 6.60 0.88
C PHE A 157 -5.85 6.21 2.14
N PHE A 158 -5.37 4.97 2.23
CA PHE A 158 -4.58 4.52 3.38
C PHE A 158 -3.08 4.42 3.06
N HIS A 159 -2.72 4.22 1.78
CA HIS A 159 -1.33 4.16 1.34
C HIS A 159 -0.90 5.34 0.47
N GLU A 160 -1.81 6.25 0.15
CA GLU A 160 -1.56 7.49 -0.61
C GLU A 160 -0.97 7.26 -2.01
N LEU A 161 -1.19 6.06 -2.59
CA LEU A 161 -0.68 5.74 -3.91
C LEU A 161 -1.37 6.58 -4.99
N SER A 162 -0.60 6.98 -5.99
CA SER A 162 -1.09 7.64 -7.20
C SER A 162 -1.94 6.67 -8.04
N TYR A 163 -2.77 7.21 -8.92
CA TYR A 163 -3.57 6.39 -9.85
C TYR A 163 -2.70 5.52 -10.75
N GLN A 164 -1.52 6.00 -11.15
CA GLN A 164 -0.55 5.27 -11.94
C GLN A 164 0.04 4.08 -11.16
N GLU A 165 0.40 4.29 -9.90
CA GLU A 165 0.93 3.24 -9.03
C GLU A 165 -0.12 2.16 -8.76
N ILE A 166 -1.36 2.56 -8.47
CA ILE A 166 -2.48 1.62 -8.29
C ILE A 166 -2.71 0.82 -9.58
N ALA A 167 -2.68 1.48 -10.74
CA ALA A 167 -2.82 0.82 -12.04
C ALA A 167 -1.73 -0.22 -12.28
N GLY A 168 -0.47 0.12 -12.01
CA GLY A 168 0.66 -0.81 -12.09
C GLY A 168 0.52 -1.97 -11.11
N MET A 169 0.14 -1.70 -9.86
CA MET A 169 -0.01 -2.70 -8.81
C MET A 169 -1.17 -3.66 -9.09
N MET A 170 -2.32 -3.16 -9.54
CA MET A 170 -3.51 -3.96 -9.84
C MET A 170 -3.53 -4.53 -11.26
N SER A 171 -2.50 -4.28 -12.08
CA SER A 171 -2.40 -4.69 -13.49
C SER A 171 -3.60 -4.21 -14.32
N MET A 172 -3.90 -2.91 -14.22
CA MET A 172 -5.03 -2.25 -14.86
C MET A 172 -4.59 -1.02 -15.65
N LYS A 173 -5.46 -0.52 -16.53
CA LYS A 173 -5.28 0.82 -17.14
C LYS A 173 -5.60 1.91 -16.12
N VAL A 174 -4.92 3.04 -16.19
CA VAL A 174 -5.13 4.20 -15.29
C VAL A 174 -6.58 4.67 -15.32
N ASP A 175 -7.20 4.78 -16.50
CA ASP A 175 -8.61 5.16 -16.67
C ASP A 175 -9.56 4.19 -15.95
N SER A 176 -9.20 2.89 -15.93
CA SER A 176 -9.99 1.88 -15.20
C SER A 176 -9.92 2.11 -13.70
N VAL A 177 -8.76 2.51 -13.17
CA VAL A 177 -8.59 2.84 -11.75
C VAL A 177 -9.40 4.08 -11.39
N TYR A 178 -9.39 5.14 -12.23
CA TYR A 178 -10.24 6.32 -12.04
C TYR A 178 -11.72 5.92 -11.94
N ASN A 179 -12.19 5.09 -12.87
CA ASN A 179 -13.58 4.62 -12.90
C ASN A 179 -13.94 3.80 -11.66
N ILE A 180 -13.05 2.90 -11.23
CA ILE A 180 -13.25 2.06 -10.04
C ILE A 180 -13.36 2.93 -8.79
N ILE A 181 -12.41 3.85 -8.58
CA ILE A 181 -12.39 4.74 -7.41
C ILE A 181 -13.59 5.68 -7.43
N SER A 182 -13.95 6.26 -8.58
CA SER A 182 -15.12 7.13 -8.71
C SER A 182 -16.43 6.40 -8.36
N LYS A 183 -16.62 5.17 -8.86
CA LYS A 183 -17.77 4.33 -8.51
C LYS A 183 -17.80 3.99 -7.02
N ALA A 184 -16.65 3.63 -6.44
CA ALA A 184 -16.54 3.32 -5.02
C ALA A 184 -16.91 4.54 -4.14
N ILE A 185 -16.39 5.72 -4.48
CA ILE A 185 -16.74 6.97 -3.79
C ILE A 185 -18.25 7.25 -3.92
N GLY A 186 -18.82 7.03 -5.10
CA GLY A 186 -20.27 7.20 -5.34
C GLY A 186 -21.12 6.26 -4.48
N MET A 187 -20.66 5.02 -4.24
CA MET A 187 -21.32 4.08 -3.33
C MET A 187 -21.16 4.52 -1.87
N LEU A 188 -19.95 4.86 -1.45
CA LEU A 188 -19.67 5.29 -0.08
C LEU A 188 -20.46 6.55 0.31
N LYS A 189 -20.63 7.51 -0.60
CA LYS A 189 -21.47 8.71 -0.36
C LYS A 189 -22.94 8.39 -0.07
N LYS A 190 -23.45 7.26 -0.52
CA LYS A 190 -24.82 6.81 -0.22
C LYS A 190 -24.94 6.08 1.12
N MET A 191 -23.82 5.55 1.62
CA MET A 191 -23.80 4.70 2.81
C MET A 191 -23.27 5.42 4.03
N LEU A 192 -22.44 6.45 3.84
CA LEU A 192 -21.77 7.17 4.91
C LEU A 192 -22.30 8.60 5.07
N PRO A 193 -22.45 9.09 6.31
CA PRO A 193 -22.73 10.49 6.56
C PRO A 193 -21.57 11.38 6.05
N PRO A 194 -21.86 12.66 5.69
CA PRO A 194 -20.87 13.56 5.13
C PRO A 194 -19.60 13.71 5.99
N ALA A 195 -19.74 13.69 7.31
CA ALA A 195 -18.62 13.80 8.25
C ALA A 195 -17.60 12.66 8.06
N LEU A 196 -18.06 11.41 7.93
CA LEU A 196 -17.19 10.25 7.72
C LEU A 196 -16.55 10.26 6.31
N MET A 197 -17.26 10.79 5.31
CA MET A 197 -16.68 10.99 3.98
C MET A 197 -15.54 12.00 4.00
N VAL A 198 -15.69 13.10 4.74
CA VAL A 198 -14.62 14.09 4.92
C VAL A 198 -13.42 13.46 5.62
N LEU A 199 -13.64 12.65 6.66
CA LEU A 199 -12.59 11.96 7.40
C LEU A 199 -11.81 10.97 6.49
N LEU A 200 -12.50 10.20 5.65
CA LEU A 200 -11.88 9.32 4.66
C LEU A 200 -11.04 10.12 3.65
N LEU A 201 -11.58 11.23 3.14
CA LEU A 201 -10.91 12.06 2.14
C LEU A 201 -9.74 12.87 2.74
N TYR A 202 -9.83 13.27 4.01
CA TYR A 202 -8.77 14.02 4.70
C TYR A 202 -7.54 13.15 4.98
N ARG A 203 -7.73 11.87 5.23
CA ARG A 203 -6.64 10.90 5.44
C ARG A 203 -5.82 10.64 4.15
N ALA A 204 -6.28 11.13 3.00
CA ALA A 204 -5.65 11.00 1.69
C ALA A 204 -4.80 12.23 1.31
N ARG A 205 -4.61 13.18 2.23
CA ARG A 205 -3.74 14.36 2.04
C ARG A 205 -2.47 14.21 2.87
#